data_647f4f5a6f375d6f6746e057e06da8f7
#
_entry.id   647f4f5a6f375d6f6746e057e06da8f7
#
_cell.length_a   1.000
_cell.length_b   1.000
_cell.length_c   1.000
_cell.angle_alpha   90.00
_cell.angle_beta   90.00
_cell.angle_gamma   90.00
#
_symmetry.space_group_name_H-M   'P 1'
#
loop_
_entity.id
_entity.type
_entity.pdbx_description
1 polymer ?
#
loop_
_entity_poly.entity_id
_entity_poly.type
_entity_poly.pdbx_seq_one_letter_code
_entity_poly.pdbx_strand_id
1 'polypeptide(L)'
;MKINTVILGASGYVGGELLRLIKTHPNFDIVAAISDTYAGEEINNVFPHLTASYHNEVFRSYKNWNKDIDIDDTIAIFNAAPHGISADLLAKTIDELSLDNINARVVDASADFRFSDPGKFFQTYGIEHPQPELLKQFICGVPEHIDNSNSYFVAHPGCFASAILLALVPIILEGITDDEFYISAITGSTGSGKSLKKTTHHPERHSNVFAYKPLSHQHAPEVESLLERFSTRKPKINFIPHSGPFSRGIYATVQAKLNINLSTKEISSIYKNYYSDSEFVIYTENPPQLKNVITSNYCHISSTVNDGQIVVNCAIDNLIKGSAGGSIQWMNRLWNLPETTGLMSIASPWV
;
A
#
# COMPACT_ATOMS: atom_id res chain seq x y z
N MET A 1 8.26 -22.27 11.72
CA MET A 1 6.86 -22.56 11.42
C MET A 1 6.54 -21.94 10.08
N LYS A 2 5.94 -22.70 9.17
CA LYS A 2 5.43 -22.18 7.88
C LYS A 2 3.95 -21.82 8.07
N ILE A 3 3.55 -20.72 7.51
CA ILE A 3 2.19 -20.17 7.61
C ILE A 3 1.55 -20.30 6.25
N ASN A 4 0.48 -21.06 6.15
CA ASN A 4 -0.29 -21.21 4.92
C ASN A 4 -0.77 -19.83 4.46
N THR A 5 -0.49 -19.50 3.20
CA THR A 5 -0.72 -18.17 2.66
C THR A 5 -1.51 -18.24 1.36
N VAL A 6 -2.56 -17.45 1.28
CA VAL A 6 -3.42 -17.30 0.10
C VAL A 6 -3.30 -15.88 -0.45
N ILE A 7 -3.21 -15.76 -1.78
CA ILE A 7 -3.20 -14.47 -2.47
C ILE A 7 -4.43 -14.42 -3.39
N LEU A 8 -5.40 -13.56 -3.05
CA LEU A 8 -6.55 -13.25 -3.90
C LEU A 8 -6.14 -12.19 -4.92
N GLY A 9 -6.52 -12.36 -6.19
CA GLY A 9 -6.13 -11.42 -7.26
C GLY A 9 -4.65 -11.53 -7.66
N ALA A 10 -4.06 -12.72 -7.55
CA ALA A 10 -2.64 -12.98 -7.67
C ALA A 10 -2.01 -12.64 -9.03
N SER A 11 -2.80 -12.49 -10.10
CA SER A 11 -2.31 -12.21 -11.47
C SER A 11 -2.12 -10.73 -11.81
N GLY A 12 -2.50 -9.81 -10.90
CA GLY A 12 -2.24 -8.36 -11.02
C GLY A 12 -0.78 -7.99 -10.69
N TYR A 13 -0.40 -6.71 -10.85
CA TYR A 13 0.95 -6.25 -10.48
C TYR A 13 1.24 -6.43 -8.98
N VAL A 14 0.27 -6.09 -8.13
CA VAL A 14 0.40 -6.28 -6.67
C VAL A 14 0.52 -7.76 -6.33
N GLY A 15 -0.32 -8.61 -6.94
CA GLY A 15 -0.24 -10.07 -6.78
C GLY A 15 1.11 -10.64 -7.22
N GLY A 16 1.63 -10.19 -8.36
CA GLY A 16 2.96 -10.58 -8.85
C GLY A 16 4.10 -10.18 -7.88
N GLU A 17 4.01 -9.00 -7.27
CA GLU A 17 4.97 -8.58 -6.25
C GLU A 17 4.83 -9.37 -4.95
N LEU A 18 3.60 -9.71 -4.53
CA LEU A 18 3.36 -10.60 -3.39
C LEU A 18 3.95 -11.99 -3.66
N LEU A 19 3.71 -12.57 -4.84
CA LEU A 19 4.31 -13.84 -5.25
C LEU A 19 5.84 -13.78 -5.17
N ARG A 20 6.45 -12.71 -5.70
CA ARG A 20 7.90 -12.53 -5.70
C ARG A 20 8.49 -12.42 -4.29
N LEU A 21 7.90 -11.59 -3.44
CA LEU A 21 8.40 -11.31 -2.10
C LEU A 21 8.15 -12.49 -1.14
N ILE A 22 6.96 -13.10 -1.19
CA ILE A 22 6.60 -14.20 -0.29
C ILE A 22 7.38 -15.46 -0.62
N LYS A 23 7.75 -15.71 -1.89
CA LYS A 23 8.54 -16.89 -2.26
C LYS A 23 9.88 -17.00 -1.52
N THR A 24 10.47 -15.87 -1.17
CA THR A 24 11.72 -15.81 -0.39
C THR A 24 11.48 -15.53 1.10
N HIS A 25 10.23 -15.42 1.53
CA HIS A 25 9.90 -15.16 2.91
C HIS A 25 10.08 -16.43 3.77
N PRO A 26 10.78 -16.35 4.93
CA PRO A 26 11.10 -17.55 5.70
C PRO A 26 9.88 -18.22 6.36
N ASN A 27 8.80 -17.48 6.62
CA ASN A 27 7.65 -17.96 7.38
C ASN A 27 6.39 -18.18 6.54
N PHE A 28 6.12 -17.39 5.49
CA PHE A 28 4.94 -17.56 4.65
C PHE A 28 5.18 -18.59 3.55
N ASP A 29 4.17 -19.45 3.32
CA ASP A 29 4.18 -20.46 2.26
C ASP A 29 2.91 -20.35 1.43
N ILE A 30 3.06 -20.08 0.12
CA ILE A 30 1.91 -19.85 -0.76
C ILE A 30 1.27 -21.20 -1.11
N VAL A 31 0.10 -21.45 -0.53
CA VAL A 31 -0.69 -22.66 -0.82
C VAL A 31 -1.71 -22.44 -1.94
N ALA A 32 -2.12 -21.17 -2.18
CA ALA A 32 -2.98 -20.81 -3.30
C ALA A 32 -2.71 -19.40 -3.82
N ALA A 33 -2.48 -19.30 -5.14
CA ALA A 33 -2.47 -18.05 -5.89
C ALA A 33 -3.75 -18.00 -6.74
N ILE A 34 -4.68 -17.08 -6.41
CA ILE A 34 -6.03 -17.10 -6.99
C ILE A 34 -6.17 -16.06 -8.09
N SER A 35 -6.59 -16.53 -9.26
CA SER A 35 -6.94 -15.70 -10.41
C SER A 35 -7.91 -16.45 -11.33
N ASP A 36 -9.17 -16.02 -11.42
CA ASP A 36 -10.11 -16.66 -12.34
C ASP A 36 -9.74 -16.43 -13.82
N THR A 37 -9.11 -15.28 -14.13
CA THR A 37 -8.66 -14.96 -15.50
C THR A 37 -7.59 -15.93 -16.00
N TYR A 38 -6.73 -16.43 -15.11
CA TYR A 38 -5.59 -17.30 -15.45
C TYR A 38 -5.66 -18.68 -14.75
N ALA A 39 -6.86 -19.09 -14.31
CA ALA A 39 -7.02 -20.38 -13.64
C ALA A 39 -6.53 -21.53 -14.51
N GLY A 40 -5.63 -22.36 -13.97
CA GLY A 40 -4.95 -23.46 -14.65
C GLY A 40 -3.68 -23.07 -15.42
N GLU A 41 -3.39 -21.78 -15.61
CA GLU A 41 -2.14 -21.31 -16.20
C GLU A 41 -1.01 -21.36 -15.18
N GLU A 42 0.19 -21.71 -15.65
CA GLU A 42 1.39 -21.65 -14.80
C GLU A 42 1.74 -20.20 -14.43
N ILE A 43 2.16 -20.01 -13.18
CA ILE A 43 2.54 -18.67 -12.66
C ILE A 43 3.67 -18.07 -13.48
N ASN A 44 4.65 -18.87 -13.89
CA ASN A 44 5.80 -18.45 -14.70
C ASN A 44 5.41 -18.03 -16.13
N ASN A 45 4.31 -18.54 -16.70
CA ASN A 45 3.81 -18.07 -18.00
C ASN A 45 3.26 -16.66 -17.93
N VAL A 46 2.60 -16.31 -16.82
CA VAL A 46 2.03 -14.97 -16.58
C VAL A 46 3.10 -13.99 -16.08
N PHE A 47 4.08 -14.51 -15.32
CA PHE A 47 5.19 -13.76 -14.73
C PHE A 47 6.54 -14.42 -15.04
N PRO A 48 7.08 -14.26 -16.26
CA PRO A 48 8.32 -14.96 -16.69
C PRO A 48 9.54 -14.72 -15.80
N HIS A 49 9.60 -13.56 -15.12
CA HIS A 49 10.68 -13.26 -14.16
C HIS A 49 10.65 -14.15 -12.90
N LEU A 50 9.58 -14.90 -12.68
CA LEU A 50 9.44 -15.83 -11.56
C LEU A 50 9.76 -17.29 -11.94
N THR A 51 10.19 -17.57 -13.18
CA THR A 51 10.45 -18.93 -13.69
C THR A 51 11.42 -19.72 -12.83
N ALA A 52 12.45 -19.06 -12.28
CA ALA A 52 13.42 -19.75 -11.40
C ALA A 52 12.84 -20.16 -10.02
N SER A 53 11.67 -19.65 -9.66
CA SER A 53 11.07 -19.82 -8.33
C SER A 53 9.76 -20.60 -8.32
N TYR A 54 9.06 -20.64 -9.45
CA TYR A 54 7.78 -21.31 -9.63
C TYR A 54 7.89 -22.33 -10.77
N HIS A 55 7.85 -23.61 -10.43
CA HIS A 55 7.91 -24.72 -11.38
C HIS A 55 6.63 -25.53 -11.27
N ASN A 56 5.81 -25.53 -12.33
CA ASN A 56 4.52 -26.22 -12.39
C ASN A 56 3.43 -25.74 -11.42
N GLU A 57 3.68 -24.66 -10.63
CA GLU A 57 2.63 -24.05 -9.83
C GLU A 57 1.70 -23.24 -10.73
N VAL A 58 0.38 -23.48 -10.58
CA VAL A 58 -0.66 -22.87 -11.39
C VAL A 58 -1.52 -21.91 -10.59
N PHE A 59 -2.10 -20.92 -11.25
CA PHE A 59 -3.17 -20.13 -10.66
C PHE A 59 -4.39 -21.02 -10.44
N ARG A 60 -5.04 -20.84 -9.27
CA ARG A 60 -6.30 -21.53 -8.95
C ARG A 60 -7.48 -20.62 -9.23
N SER A 61 -8.63 -21.21 -9.62
CA SER A 61 -9.87 -20.45 -9.64
C SER A 61 -10.40 -20.28 -8.22
N TYR A 62 -11.13 -19.20 -7.96
CA TYR A 62 -11.75 -18.96 -6.67
C TYR A 62 -12.70 -20.11 -6.28
N LYS A 63 -13.44 -20.68 -7.20
CA LYS A 63 -14.43 -21.74 -6.95
C LYS A 63 -13.85 -23.01 -6.31
N ASN A 64 -12.57 -23.29 -6.56
CA ASN A 64 -11.91 -24.53 -6.13
C ASN A 64 -10.54 -24.24 -5.45
N TRP A 65 -10.37 -23.05 -4.87
CA TRP A 65 -9.07 -22.61 -4.39
C TRP A 65 -8.52 -23.49 -3.25
N ASN A 66 -9.40 -23.94 -2.34
CA ASN A 66 -9.06 -24.73 -1.15
C ASN A 66 -9.10 -26.25 -1.36
N LYS A 67 -9.47 -26.70 -2.57
CA LYS A 67 -9.52 -28.14 -2.86
C LYS A 67 -8.11 -28.74 -2.79
N ASP A 68 -8.00 -29.85 -2.09
CA ASP A 68 -6.75 -30.59 -1.87
C ASP A 68 -5.64 -29.78 -1.16
N ILE A 69 -6.01 -28.75 -0.40
CA ILE A 69 -5.12 -28.02 0.50
C ILE A 69 -5.43 -28.40 1.94
N ASP A 70 -4.41 -28.88 2.64
CA ASP A 70 -4.49 -29.02 4.10
C ASP A 70 -4.16 -27.66 4.71
N ILE A 71 -5.15 -27.07 5.36
CA ILE A 71 -5.05 -25.72 5.96
C ILE A 71 -5.03 -25.90 7.48
N ASP A 72 -4.00 -25.39 8.11
CA ASP A 72 -3.89 -25.30 9.55
C ASP A 72 -5.02 -24.44 10.15
N ASP A 73 -5.17 -24.43 11.48
CA ASP A 73 -6.18 -23.65 12.21
C ASP A 73 -6.12 -22.14 11.94
N THR A 74 -5.06 -21.65 11.34
CA THR A 74 -4.88 -20.22 11.01
C THR A 74 -4.17 -20.03 9.67
N ILE A 75 -4.66 -19.07 8.89
CA ILE A 75 -4.16 -18.78 7.54
C ILE A 75 -3.88 -17.29 7.32
N ALA A 76 -2.87 -16.96 6.51
CA ALA A 76 -2.59 -15.62 6.05
C ALA A 76 -3.28 -15.36 4.69
N ILE A 77 -4.05 -14.28 4.58
CA ILE A 77 -4.72 -13.88 3.34
C ILE A 77 -4.23 -12.50 2.92
N PHE A 78 -3.64 -12.43 1.72
CA PHE A 78 -3.39 -11.17 1.03
C PHE A 78 -4.43 -10.98 -0.05
N ASN A 79 -5.19 -9.88 0.05
CA ASN A 79 -6.17 -9.54 -0.95
C ASN A 79 -5.67 -8.42 -1.86
N ALA A 80 -5.45 -8.74 -3.14
CA ALA A 80 -5.05 -7.83 -4.20
C ALA A 80 -6.04 -7.89 -5.39
N ALA A 81 -7.27 -8.32 -5.13
CA ALA A 81 -8.34 -8.37 -6.12
C ALA A 81 -8.76 -6.95 -6.56
N PRO A 82 -9.33 -6.80 -7.76
CA PRO A 82 -9.77 -5.50 -8.25
C PRO A 82 -10.84 -4.85 -7.35
N HIS A 83 -10.79 -3.52 -7.24
CA HIS A 83 -11.81 -2.72 -6.57
C HIS A 83 -13.23 -3.04 -7.06
N GLY A 84 -14.18 -3.12 -6.14
CA GLY A 84 -15.59 -3.44 -6.42
C GLY A 84 -15.91 -4.94 -6.49
N ILE A 85 -14.89 -5.80 -6.58
CA ILE A 85 -15.03 -7.27 -6.53
C ILE A 85 -14.39 -7.82 -5.23
N SER A 86 -13.41 -7.11 -4.76
CA SER A 86 -12.54 -7.48 -3.65
C SER A 86 -13.31 -7.79 -2.37
N ALA A 87 -14.28 -6.94 -2.01
CA ALA A 87 -15.03 -7.07 -0.77
C ALA A 87 -15.88 -8.35 -0.74
N ASP A 88 -16.61 -8.66 -1.81
CA ASP A 88 -17.43 -9.88 -1.88
C ASP A 88 -16.57 -11.14 -1.92
N LEU A 89 -15.46 -11.09 -2.65
CA LEU A 89 -14.53 -12.20 -2.74
C LEU A 89 -13.94 -12.52 -1.38
N LEU A 90 -13.49 -11.49 -0.66
CA LEU A 90 -12.89 -11.65 0.66
C LEU A 90 -13.91 -12.10 1.71
N ALA A 91 -15.13 -11.53 1.71
CA ALA A 91 -16.19 -11.95 2.61
C ALA A 91 -16.50 -13.45 2.46
N LYS A 92 -16.71 -13.93 1.23
CA LYS A 92 -16.92 -15.35 0.95
C LYS A 92 -15.77 -16.22 1.40
N THR A 93 -14.52 -15.78 1.19
CA THR A 93 -13.34 -16.53 1.63
C THR A 93 -13.31 -16.67 3.16
N ILE A 94 -13.61 -15.59 3.89
CA ILE A 94 -13.66 -15.59 5.36
C ILE A 94 -14.79 -16.50 5.86
N ASP A 95 -15.96 -16.43 5.25
CA ASP A 95 -17.12 -17.26 5.62
C ASP A 95 -16.81 -18.76 5.40
N GLU A 96 -16.23 -19.13 4.25
CA GLU A 96 -15.82 -20.50 3.95
C GLU A 96 -14.82 -21.04 4.99
N LEU A 97 -13.79 -20.26 5.34
CA LEU A 97 -12.80 -20.63 6.35
C LEU A 97 -13.41 -20.75 7.76
N SER A 98 -14.35 -19.89 8.09
CA SER A 98 -15.04 -19.89 9.39
C SER A 98 -15.89 -21.14 9.58
N LEU A 99 -16.48 -21.69 8.51
CA LEU A 99 -17.22 -22.96 8.55
C LEU A 99 -16.32 -24.15 8.93
N ASP A 100 -15.05 -24.08 8.55
CA ASP A 100 -14.04 -25.09 8.87
C ASP A 100 -13.26 -24.78 10.18
N ASN A 101 -13.69 -23.77 10.94
CA ASN A 101 -13.03 -23.24 12.14
C ASN A 101 -11.60 -22.75 11.93
N ILE A 102 -11.27 -22.27 10.73
CA ILE A 102 -9.98 -21.70 10.37
C ILE A 102 -10.00 -20.20 10.62
N ASN A 103 -9.03 -19.71 11.39
CA ASN A 103 -8.89 -18.29 11.68
C ASN A 103 -8.07 -17.58 10.60
N ALA A 104 -8.65 -16.58 9.93
CA ALA A 104 -7.95 -15.79 8.94
C ALA A 104 -7.29 -14.55 9.56
N ARG A 105 -6.04 -14.28 9.16
CA ARG A 105 -5.42 -12.97 9.30
C ARG A 105 -5.32 -12.36 7.91
N VAL A 106 -5.86 -11.17 7.76
CA VAL A 106 -6.11 -10.57 6.44
C VAL A 106 -5.38 -9.26 6.30
N VAL A 107 -4.68 -9.09 5.17
CA VAL A 107 -4.23 -7.78 4.71
C VAL A 107 -4.83 -7.50 3.34
N ASP A 108 -5.69 -6.50 3.27
CA ASP A 108 -6.31 -6.03 2.04
C ASP A 108 -5.49 -4.89 1.43
N ALA A 109 -4.98 -5.09 0.22
CA ALA A 109 -4.30 -4.08 -0.59
C ALA A 109 -5.24 -3.41 -1.62
N SER A 110 -6.53 -3.83 -1.66
CA SER A 110 -7.54 -3.21 -2.52
C SER A 110 -8.02 -1.86 -1.96
N ALA A 111 -8.99 -1.26 -2.62
CA ALA A 111 -9.58 -0.01 -2.14
C ALA A 111 -10.81 -0.21 -1.24
N ASP A 112 -11.34 -1.45 -1.16
CA ASP A 112 -12.69 -1.68 -0.65
C ASP A 112 -12.78 -1.49 0.88
N PHE A 113 -11.72 -1.77 1.65
CA PHE A 113 -11.74 -1.71 3.12
C PHE A 113 -10.97 -0.52 3.73
N ARG A 114 -10.69 0.53 2.94
CA ARG A 114 -9.93 1.70 3.41
C ARG A 114 -10.73 2.70 4.23
N PHE A 115 -12.05 2.69 4.09
CA PHE A 115 -12.97 3.50 4.88
C PHE A 115 -13.73 2.61 5.87
N SER A 116 -13.86 3.04 7.12
CA SER A 116 -14.72 2.38 8.10
C SER A 116 -16.20 2.81 7.99
N ASP A 117 -16.46 3.91 7.29
CA ASP A 117 -17.79 4.48 7.05
C ASP A 117 -18.25 4.19 5.62
N PRO A 118 -19.33 3.41 5.41
CA PRO A 118 -19.85 3.12 4.08
C PRO A 118 -20.34 4.39 3.35
N GLY A 119 -20.74 5.45 4.07
CA GLY A 119 -21.11 6.73 3.47
C GLY A 119 -19.90 7.44 2.85
N LYS A 120 -18.75 7.47 3.54
CA LYS A 120 -17.49 8.00 2.98
C LYS A 120 -17.01 7.16 1.77
N PHE A 121 -17.18 5.85 1.83
CA PHE A 121 -16.88 4.96 0.71
C PHE A 121 -17.72 5.32 -0.52
N PHE A 122 -19.06 5.44 -0.35
CA PHE A 122 -19.98 5.84 -1.42
C PHE A 122 -19.63 7.21 -2.01
N GLN A 123 -19.36 8.20 -1.18
CA GLN A 123 -18.97 9.55 -1.64
C GLN A 123 -17.68 9.52 -2.47
N THR A 124 -16.76 8.62 -2.15
CA THR A 124 -15.44 8.54 -2.79
C THR A 124 -15.49 7.74 -4.10
N TYR A 125 -16.22 6.62 -4.11
CA TYR A 125 -16.21 5.66 -5.23
C TYR A 125 -17.48 5.65 -6.07
N GLY A 126 -18.58 6.25 -5.60
CA GLY A 126 -19.87 6.34 -6.30
C GLY A 126 -20.65 5.04 -6.36
N ILE A 127 -20.28 4.04 -5.56
CA ILE A 127 -20.94 2.74 -5.47
C ILE A 127 -21.22 2.39 -4.00
N GLU A 128 -22.31 1.68 -3.74
CA GLU A 128 -22.59 1.15 -2.42
C GLU A 128 -21.54 0.08 -2.06
N HIS A 129 -21.11 0.05 -0.78
CA HIS A 129 -20.19 -1.00 -0.34
C HIS A 129 -20.91 -2.33 -0.24
N PRO A 130 -20.46 -3.40 -0.94
CA PRO A 130 -21.21 -4.66 -0.98
C PRO A 130 -21.21 -5.40 0.38
N GLN A 131 -20.25 -5.12 1.26
CA GLN A 131 -20.08 -5.77 2.57
C GLN A 131 -19.89 -4.72 3.70
N PRO A 132 -20.89 -3.85 3.98
CA PRO A 132 -20.71 -2.72 4.89
C PRO A 132 -20.45 -3.14 6.35
N GLU A 133 -20.97 -4.28 6.79
CA GLU A 133 -20.75 -4.78 8.16
C GLU A 133 -19.30 -5.25 8.36
N LEU A 134 -18.65 -5.75 7.31
CA LEU A 134 -17.26 -6.18 7.38
C LEU A 134 -16.28 -5.00 7.52
N LEU A 135 -16.64 -3.80 7.07
CA LEU A 135 -15.81 -2.59 7.22
C LEU A 135 -15.37 -2.33 8.66
N LYS A 136 -16.25 -2.61 9.64
CA LYS A 136 -15.99 -2.36 11.06
C LYS A 136 -14.88 -3.24 11.65
N GLN A 137 -14.53 -4.33 10.97
CA GLN A 137 -13.50 -5.26 11.40
C GLN A 137 -12.11 -4.87 10.92
N PHE A 138 -12.03 -3.94 9.95
CA PHE A 138 -10.76 -3.53 9.37
C PHE A 138 -10.19 -2.29 10.05
N ILE A 139 -8.88 -2.32 10.28
CA ILE A 139 -8.07 -1.14 10.57
C ILE A 139 -7.37 -0.74 9.26
N CYS A 140 -7.49 0.53 8.85
CA CYS A 140 -6.75 1.03 7.69
C CYS A 140 -5.61 1.95 8.14
N GLY A 141 -4.42 1.79 7.58
CA GLY A 141 -3.28 2.68 7.78
C GLY A 141 -1.95 2.05 7.39
N VAL A 142 -0.89 2.85 7.43
CA VAL A 142 0.48 2.33 7.27
C VAL A 142 1.00 1.75 8.59
N PRO A 143 1.87 0.73 8.55
CA PRO A 143 2.35 0.07 9.77
C PRO A 143 2.99 1.03 10.77
N GLU A 144 3.70 2.04 10.32
CA GLU A 144 4.42 3.00 11.15
C GLU A 144 3.54 3.91 12.00
N HIS A 145 2.24 3.99 11.71
CA HIS A 145 1.36 4.95 12.35
C HIS A 145 0.27 4.34 13.23
N ILE A 146 0.10 3.02 13.19
CA ILE A 146 -1.02 2.37 13.85
C ILE A 146 -0.54 1.17 14.65
N ASP A 147 -0.88 1.16 15.91
CA ASP A 147 -0.80 -0.06 16.72
C ASP A 147 -1.99 -0.98 16.37
N ASN A 148 -1.68 -2.23 16.00
CA ASN A 148 -2.67 -3.23 15.59
C ASN A 148 -2.90 -4.33 16.63
N SER A 149 -2.56 -4.11 17.88
CA SER A 149 -2.51 -5.12 18.93
C SER A 149 -3.78 -5.99 19.06
N ASN A 150 -4.92 -5.56 18.52
CA ASN A 150 -6.21 -6.24 18.67
C ASN A 150 -6.95 -6.52 17.35
N SER A 151 -6.34 -6.32 16.19
CA SER A 151 -7.00 -6.57 14.90
C SER A 151 -6.33 -7.71 14.13
N TYR A 152 -7.15 -8.55 13.50
CA TYR A 152 -6.72 -9.57 12.56
C TYR A 152 -6.93 -9.15 11.10
N PHE A 153 -7.64 -8.05 10.85
CA PHE A 153 -7.99 -7.56 9.52
C PHE A 153 -7.46 -6.15 9.33
N VAL A 154 -6.61 -5.97 8.34
CA VAL A 154 -5.96 -4.70 8.02
C VAL A 154 -6.18 -4.35 6.56
N ALA A 155 -6.52 -3.10 6.28
CA ALA A 155 -6.50 -2.52 4.94
C ALA A 155 -5.25 -1.66 4.78
N HIS A 156 -4.42 -1.97 3.76
CA HIS A 156 -3.28 -1.14 3.41
C HIS A 156 -3.76 0.07 2.59
N PRO A 157 -3.34 1.31 2.92
CA PRO A 157 -3.73 2.50 2.17
C PRO A 157 -3.28 2.45 0.71
N GLY A 158 -3.88 3.29 -0.13
CA GLY A 158 -3.43 3.48 -1.50
C GLY A 158 -1.99 3.99 -1.56
N CYS A 159 -1.28 3.69 -2.64
CA CYS A 159 0.15 3.98 -2.75
C CYS A 159 0.50 5.47 -2.58
N PHE A 160 -0.30 6.39 -3.15
CA PHE A 160 -0.14 7.83 -2.87
C PHE A 160 -0.52 8.16 -1.43
N ALA A 161 -1.60 7.58 -0.90
CA ALA A 161 -2.01 7.82 0.47
C ALA A 161 -0.91 7.40 1.44
N SER A 162 -0.25 6.26 1.23
CA SER A 162 0.89 5.80 2.02
C SER A 162 2.03 6.83 2.03
N ALA A 163 2.44 7.34 0.85
CA ALA A 163 3.51 8.34 0.77
C ALA A 163 3.13 9.66 1.47
N ILE A 164 1.87 10.10 1.31
CA ILE A 164 1.36 11.34 1.90
C ILE A 164 1.25 11.21 3.43
N LEU A 165 0.74 10.08 3.93
CA LEU A 165 0.65 9.82 5.37
C LEU A 165 2.03 9.81 6.03
N LEU A 166 3.01 9.12 5.42
CA LEU A 166 4.38 9.09 5.93
C LEU A 166 5.01 10.49 5.97
N ALA A 167 4.65 11.36 5.03
CA ALA A 167 5.11 12.75 5.04
C ALA A 167 4.38 13.63 6.04
N LEU A 168 3.08 13.44 6.30
CA LEU A 168 2.25 14.38 7.04
C LEU A 168 2.11 14.09 8.52
N VAL A 169 2.01 12.80 8.91
CA VAL A 169 1.65 12.45 10.30
C VAL A 169 2.56 13.08 11.34
N PRO A 170 3.91 13.11 11.19
CA PRO A 170 4.77 13.72 12.21
C PRO A 170 4.48 15.22 12.45
N ILE A 171 4.28 16.01 11.39
CA ILE A 171 4.03 17.46 11.54
C ILE A 171 2.59 17.78 11.98
N ILE A 172 1.65 16.91 11.69
CA ILE A 172 0.27 17.03 12.17
C ILE A 172 0.18 16.75 13.68
N LEU A 173 0.86 15.70 14.16
CA LEU A 173 0.91 15.38 15.58
C LEU A 173 1.54 16.49 16.41
N GLU A 174 2.57 17.15 15.88
CA GLU A 174 3.19 18.31 16.52
C GLU A 174 2.32 19.60 16.44
N GLY A 175 1.28 19.60 15.60
CA GLY A 175 0.38 20.74 15.47
C GLY A 175 1.04 22.03 14.95
N ILE A 176 2.12 21.91 14.19
CA ILE A 176 2.99 23.02 13.77
C ILE A 176 2.63 23.65 12.44
N THR A 177 1.60 23.13 11.77
CA THR A 177 1.14 23.63 10.46
C THR A 177 -0.31 24.06 10.51
N ASP A 178 -0.72 24.88 9.53
CA ASP A 178 -2.14 25.04 9.20
C ASP A 178 -2.70 23.68 8.73
N ASP A 179 -4.04 23.57 8.72
CA ASP A 179 -4.72 22.30 8.39
C ASP A 179 -4.97 22.13 6.88
N GLU A 180 -4.40 22.98 6.05
CA GLU A 180 -4.52 22.91 4.60
C GLU A 180 -3.18 22.56 3.95
N PHE A 181 -3.17 21.43 3.22
CA PHE A 181 -1.97 20.87 2.60
C PHE A 181 -2.10 20.87 1.09
N TYR A 182 -1.05 21.31 0.40
CA TYR A 182 -0.94 21.30 -1.06
C TYR A 182 0.06 20.23 -1.49
N ILE A 183 -0.42 19.26 -2.26
CA ILE A 183 0.35 18.07 -2.57
C ILE A 183 0.42 17.87 -4.07
N SER A 184 1.64 17.78 -4.58
CA SER A 184 1.92 17.31 -5.93
C SER A 184 2.70 16.01 -5.83
N ALA A 185 2.22 14.94 -6.48
CA ALA A 185 2.96 13.69 -6.49
C ALA A 185 2.98 13.07 -7.88
N ILE A 186 4.13 12.48 -8.24
CA ILE A 186 4.32 11.80 -9.51
C ILE A 186 4.47 10.30 -9.27
N THR A 187 3.75 9.47 -10.05
CA THR A 187 3.81 8.01 -9.97
C THR A 187 4.23 7.37 -11.29
N GLY A 188 4.82 6.18 -11.18
CA GLY A 188 5.08 5.31 -12.33
C GLY A 188 3.80 4.73 -12.93
N SER A 189 3.89 4.23 -14.18
CA SER A 189 2.75 3.69 -14.94
C SER A 189 2.12 2.44 -14.32
N THR A 190 2.85 1.68 -13.52
CA THR A 190 2.34 0.49 -12.81
C THR A 190 1.21 0.81 -11.82
N GLY A 191 1.13 2.06 -11.35
CA GLY A 191 0.01 2.54 -10.52
C GLY A 191 -1.36 2.50 -11.22
N SER A 192 -1.39 2.39 -12.54
CA SER A 192 -2.63 2.24 -13.33
C SER A 192 -3.17 0.80 -13.36
N GLY A 193 -2.44 -0.17 -12.83
CA GLY A 193 -2.73 -1.60 -12.93
C GLY A 193 -2.32 -2.23 -14.27
N LYS A 194 -2.51 -3.54 -14.39
CA LYS A 194 -2.06 -4.36 -15.55
C LYS A 194 -2.97 -4.23 -16.77
N SER A 195 -4.21 -3.76 -16.59
CA SER A 195 -5.15 -3.61 -17.70
C SER A 195 -4.66 -2.59 -18.73
N LEU A 196 -4.79 -2.92 -20.02
CA LEU A 196 -4.38 -2.06 -21.12
C LEU A 196 -5.21 -0.76 -21.14
N LYS A 197 -4.53 0.37 -21.19
CA LYS A 197 -5.12 1.70 -21.27
C LYS A 197 -4.39 2.55 -22.31
N LYS A 198 -5.09 3.49 -22.98
CA LYS A 198 -4.45 4.43 -23.89
C LYS A 198 -3.28 5.17 -23.23
N THR A 199 -3.48 5.62 -21.98
CA THR A 199 -2.47 6.36 -21.21
C THR A 199 -1.25 5.55 -20.78
N THR A 200 -1.26 4.22 -20.91
CA THR A 200 -0.14 3.32 -20.64
C THR A 200 0.47 2.74 -21.93
N HIS A 201 -0.10 3.06 -23.10
CA HIS A 201 0.43 2.67 -24.40
C HIS A 201 1.78 3.36 -24.66
N HIS A 202 2.79 2.61 -25.09
CA HIS A 202 4.18 3.08 -25.12
C HIS A 202 4.39 4.43 -25.83
N PRO A 203 3.88 4.69 -27.07
CA PRO A 203 4.05 5.99 -27.74
C PRO A 203 3.39 7.17 -27.02
N GLU A 204 2.30 6.94 -26.32
CA GLU A 204 1.59 7.97 -25.53
C GLU A 204 2.30 8.24 -24.19
N ARG A 205 3.00 7.24 -23.69
CA ARG A 205 3.58 7.23 -22.35
C ARG A 205 5.04 7.65 -22.32
N HIS A 206 5.83 7.23 -23.29
CA HIS A 206 7.26 7.47 -23.31
C HIS A 206 7.57 8.97 -23.31
N SER A 207 8.47 9.38 -22.43
CA SER A 207 8.90 10.79 -22.26
C SER A 207 7.77 11.78 -21.98
N ASN A 208 6.62 11.31 -21.47
CA ASN A 208 5.44 12.13 -21.21
C ASN A 208 5.07 12.17 -19.72
N VAL A 209 4.76 13.37 -19.21
CA VAL A 209 4.23 13.62 -17.87
C VAL A 209 2.90 14.35 -17.99
N PHE A 210 1.90 13.90 -17.26
CA PHE A 210 0.60 14.55 -17.25
C PHE A 210 -0.07 14.43 -15.87
N ALA A 211 -0.81 15.48 -15.48
CA ALA A 211 -1.69 15.43 -14.33
C ALA A 211 -2.99 14.68 -14.68
N TYR A 212 -3.56 13.98 -13.70
CA TYR A 212 -4.86 13.32 -13.85
C TYR A 212 -5.68 13.49 -12.57
N LYS A 213 -7.01 13.62 -12.73
CA LYS A 213 -7.94 13.84 -11.59
C LYS A 213 -7.45 14.90 -10.60
N PRO A 214 -6.99 16.10 -11.02
CA PRO A 214 -6.57 17.14 -10.09
C PRO A 214 -7.72 17.50 -9.15
N LEU A 215 -7.43 17.59 -7.84
CA LEU A 215 -8.37 17.89 -6.76
C LEU A 215 -9.58 16.93 -6.64
N SER A 216 -9.58 15.82 -7.40
CA SER A 216 -10.69 14.85 -7.43
C SER A 216 -10.21 13.38 -7.35
N HIS A 217 -8.95 13.18 -6.97
CA HIS A 217 -8.40 11.83 -6.83
C HIS A 217 -8.85 11.18 -5.52
N GLN A 218 -9.28 9.92 -5.61
CA GLN A 218 -9.83 9.15 -4.47
C GLN A 218 -8.89 9.00 -3.27
N HIS A 219 -7.57 9.18 -3.44
CA HIS A 219 -6.64 9.14 -2.31
C HIS A 219 -6.68 10.41 -1.44
N ALA A 220 -7.22 11.54 -1.91
CA ALA A 220 -7.36 12.74 -1.06
C ALA A 220 -8.35 12.50 0.09
N PRO A 221 -9.62 12.11 -0.13
CA PRO A 221 -10.53 11.80 0.97
C PRO A 221 -10.09 10.58 1.80
N GLU A 222 -9.35 9.64 1.23
CA GLU A 222 -8.73 8.54 1.98
C GLU A 222 -7.72 9.07 3.01
N VAL A 223 -6.79 9.93 2.57
CA VAL A 223 -5.79 10.56 3.45
C VAL A 223 -6.49 11.42 4.52
N GLU A 224 -7.45 12.26 4.15
CA GLU A 224 -8.22 13.08 5.10
C GLU A 224 -8.86 12.22 6.19
N SER A 225 -9.52 11.13 5.80
CA SER A 225 -10.16 10.21 6.74
C SER A 225 -9.16 9.53 7.69
N LEU A 226 -7.97 9.18 7.20
CA LEU A 226 -6.93 8.54 8.02
C LEU A 226 -6.24 9.55 8.95
N LEU A 227 -6.07 10.79 8.52
CA LEU A 227 -5.47 11.86 9.33
C LEU A 227 -6.38 12.35 10.47
N GLU A 228 -7.69 12.13 10.39
CA GLU A 228 -8.63 12.43 11.49
C GLU A 228 -8.26 11.73 12.81
N ARG A 229 -7.47 10.67 12.77
CA ARG A 229 -6.98 9.97 13.98
C ARG A 229 -5.85 10.71 14.68
N PHE A 230 -5.13 11.56 13.97
CA PHE A 230 -3.94 12.26 14.44
C PHE A 230 -4.17 13.75 14.70
N SER A 231 -5.34 14.26 14.35
CA SER A 231 -5.68 15.67 14.50
C SER A 231 -7.10 15.84 15.02
N THR A 232 -7.29 16.79 15.93
CA THR A 232 -8.63 17.25 16.35
C THR A 232 -9.27 18.18 15.32
N ARG A 233 -8.49 18.66 14.35
CA ARG A 233 -8.92 19.49 13.23
C ARG A 233 -9.11 18.58 12.01
N LYS A 234 -9.85 19.07 11.00
CA LYS A 234 -10.07 18.34 9.75
C LYS A 234 -9.03 18.77 8.71
N PRO A 235 -8.00 17.96 8.48
CA PRO A 235 -6.99 18.29 7.47
C PRO A 235 -7.65 18.31 6.09
N LYS A 236 -7.30 19.32 5.28
CA LYS A 236 -7.75 19.45 3.90
C LYS A 236 -6.62 19.15 2.95
N ILE A 237 -6.83 18.22 2.04
CA ILE A 237 -5.84 17.73 1.10
C ILE A 237 -6.12 18.21 -0.32
N ASN A 238 -5.35 19.20 -0.78
CA ASN A 238 -5.37 19.69 -2.16
C ASN A 238 -4.36 18.87 -2.99
N PHE A 239 -4.82 17.80 -3.62
CA PHE A 239 -3.96 16.82 -4.26
C PHE A 239 -3.98 16.89 -5.78
N ILE A 240 -2.79 16.95 -6.39
CA ILE A 240 -2.59 16.90 -7.84
C ILE A 240 -1.66 15.74 -8.18
N PRO A 241 -2.20 14.56 -8.55
CA PRO A 241 -1.39 13.44 -9.00
C PRO A 241 -0.92 13.62 -10.44
N HIS A 242 0.31 13.18 -10.68
CA HIS A 242 0.91 13.13 -12.01
C HIS A 242 1.34 11.70 -12.34
N SER A 243 1.30 11.37 -13.61
CA SER A 243 1.83 10.12 -14.14
C SER A 243 3.13 10.42 -14.87
N GLY A 244 4.25 9.88 -14.40
CA GLY A 244 5.60 10.13 -14.94
C GLY A 244 6.05 9.09 -15.97
N PRO A 245 7.10 9.32 -16.78
CA PRO A 245 7.57 8.45 -17.85
C PRO A 245 8.47 7.30 -17.36
N PHE A 246 8.12 6.72 -16.22
CA PHE A 246 8.81 5.57 -15.61
C PHE A 246 7.79 4.54 -15.15
N SER A 247 8.24 3.32 -14.88
CA SER A 247 7.35 2.21 -14.50
C SER A 247 6.99 2.20 -13.03
N ARG A 248 7.94 2.45 -12.12
CA ARG A 248 7.80 2.28 -10.66
C ARG A 248 8.22 3.52 -9.90
N GLY A 249 7.62 3.68 -8.74
CA GLY A 249 7.94 4.70 -7.75
C GLY A 249 6.88 5.78 -7.62
N ILE A 250 6.86 6.41 -6.45
CA ILE A 250 6.11 7.62 -6.13
C ILE A 250 7.08 8.63 -5.52
N TYR A 251 7.04 9.85 -6.04
CA TYR A 251 7.67 11.01 -5.44
C TYR A 251 6.59 12.01 -5.07
N ALA A 252 6.39 12.25 -3.78
CA ALA A 252 5.41 13.20 -3.28
C ALA A 252 6.11 14.44 -2.73
N THR A 253 5.60 15.61 -3.09
CA THR A 253 5.97 16.90 -2.53
C THR A 253 4.76 17.48 -1.82
N VAL A 254 4.86 17.60 -0.52
CA VAL A 254 3.84 18.19 0.36
C VAL A 254 4.29 19.59 0.76
N GLN A 255 3.42 20.57 0.64
CA GLN A 255 3.66 21.94 1.05
C GLN A 255 2.60 22.38 2.04
N ALA A 256 3.02 23.07 3.10
CA ALA A 256 2.14 23.66 4.10
C ALA A 256 2.76 24.94 4.67
N LYS A 257 1.93 25.75 5.32
CA LYS A 257 2.37 26.91 6.09
C LYS A 257 2.60 26.52 7.54
N LEU A 258 3.74 26.92 8.09
CA LEU A 258 4.02 26.78 9.51
C LEU A 258 3.25 27.85 10.30
N ASN A 259 2.66 27.46 11.41
CA ASN A 259 2.00 28.36 12.36
C ASN A 259 2.94 28.86 13.48
N ILE A 260 4.14 28.31 13.53
CA ILE A 260 5.23 28.70 14.43
C ILE A 260 6.55 28.80 13.64
N ASN A 261 7.49 29.57 14.14
CA ASN A 261 8.79 29.72 13.47
C ASN A 261 9.72 28.57 13.87
N LEU A 262 9.98 27.68 12.92
CA LEU A 262 10.90 26.55 13.07
C LEU A 262 11.91 26.53 11.92
N SER A 263 13.12 26.10 12.23
CA SER A 263 14.17 25.86 11.24
C SER A 263 14.04 24.46 10.61
N THR A 264 14.65 24.25 9.46
CA THR A 264 14.78 22.92 8.83
C THR A 264 15.38 21.90 9.79
N LYS A 265 16.34 22.29 10.65
CA LYS A 265 16.97 21.39 11.62
C LYS A 265 15.99 20.91 12.70
N GLU A 266 15.12 21.78 13.20
CA GLU A 266 14.09 21.42 14.18
C GLU A 266 13.07 20.46 13.56
N ILE A 267 12.61 20.74 12.34
CA ILE A 267 11.74 19.81 11.60
C ILE A 267 12.43 18.47 11.36
N SER A 268 13.71 18.47 10.96
CA SER A 268 14.50 17.24 10.81
C SER A 268 14.49 16.39 12.08
N SER A 269 14.63 17.03 13.24
CA SER A 269 14.60 16.34 14.54
C SER A 269 13.23 15.71 14.82
N ILE A 270 12.14 16.38 14.47
CA ILE A 270 10.77 15.83 14.59
C ILE A 270 10.66 14.52 13.81
N TYR A 271 11.03 14.51 12.53
CA TYR A 271 10.97 13.30 11.70
C TYR A 271 11.88 12.19 12.21
N LYS A 272 13.13 12.51 12.56
CA LYS A 272 14.11 11.53 13.08
C LYS A 272 13.64 10.91 14.40
N ASN A 273 13.04 11.70 15.29
CA ASN A 273 12.50 11.20 16.54
C ASN A 273 11.25 10.34 16.32
N TYR A 274 10.33 10.80 15.48
CA TYR A 274 9.09 10.08 15.22
C TYR A 274 9.32 8.71 14.58
N TYR A 275 10.25 8.62 13.63
CA TYR A 275 10.59 7.38 12.93
C TYR A 275 11.83 6.66 13.49
N SER A 276 12.26 6.97 14.71
CA SER A 276 13.47 6.35 15.34
C SER A 276 13.40 4.82 15.38
N ASP A 277 12.20 4.27 15.60
CA ASP A 277 11.96 2.84 15.72
C ASP A 277 11.48 2.21 14.39
N SER A 278 11.39 2.98 13.31
CA SER A 278 10.99 2.48 12.01
C SER A 278 12.19 1.99 11.21
N GLU A 279 12.20 0.70 10.88
CA GLU A 279 13.24 0.09 10.02
C GLU A 279 13.17 0.56 8.56
N PHE A 280 12.01 1.03 8.10
CA PHE A 280 11.78 1.33 6.69
C PHE A 280 11.66 2.81 6.35
N VAL A 281 11.51 3.70 7.32
CA VAL A 281 11.41 5.14 7.07
C VAL A 281 12.72 5.83 7.43
N ILE A 282 13.38 6.40 6.43
CA ILE A 282 14.68 7.04 6.57
C ILE A 282 14.56 8.52 6.28
N TYR A 283 14.89 9.36 7.25
CA TYR A 283 15.06 10.79 7.00
C TYR A 283 16.40 11.08 6.35
N THR A 284 16.39 11.78 5.21
CA THR A 284 17.57 12.19 4.45
C THR A 284 17.78 13.69 4.51
N GLU A 285 19.04 14.16 4.58
CA GLU A 285 19.34 15.59 4.61
C GLU A 285 19.03 16.29 3.26
N ASN A 286 19.18 15.58 2.17
CA ASN A 286 18.85 16.06 0.82
C ASN A 286 17.52 15.47 0.35
N PRO A 287 16.80 16.15 -0.56
CA PRO A 287 15.61 15.60 -1.18
C PRO A 287 15.84 14.18 -1.73
N PRO A 288 14.94 13.23 -1.45
CA PRO A 288 15.09 11.84 -1.87
C PRO A 288 15.05 11.71 -3.40
N GLN A 289 15.57 10.59 -3.90
CA GLN A 289 15.47 10.22 -5.32
C GLN A 289 14.76 8.88 -5.44
N LEU A 290 13.91 8.72 -6.45
CA LEU A 290 13.16 7.47 -6.68
C LEU A 290 14.08 6.26 -6.81
N LYS A 291 15.21 6.40 -7.47
CA LYS A 291 16.18 5.30 -7.66
C LYS A 291 16.74 4.74 -6.35
N ASN A 292 16.67 5.51 -5.26
CA ASN A 292 17.17 5.08 -3.96
C ASN A 292 16.17 4.20 -3.18
N VAL A 293 14.91 4.08 -3.64
CA VAL A 293 13.84 3.36 -2.95
C VAL A 293 13.10 2.34 -3.82
N ILE A 294 13.16 2.46 -5.14
CA ILE A 294 12.46 1.51 -6.04
C ILE A 294 12.97 0.09 -5.83
N THR A 295 12.07 -0.88 -5.96
CA THR A 295 12.26 -2.31 -5.69
C THR A 295 12.51 -2.68 -4.22
N SER A 296 12.38 -1.72 -3.28
CA SER A 296 12.57 -1.94 -1.84
C SER A 296 11.34 -1.48 -1.02
N ASN A 297 11.30 -1.89 0.25
CA ASN A 297 10.26 -1.44 1.19
C ASN A 297 10.64 -0.12 1.91
N TYR A 298 11.73 0.50 1.54
CA TYR A 298 12.19 1.74 2.14
C TYR A 298 11.39 2.95 1.66
N CYS A 299 11.21 3.88 2.57
CA CYS A 299 10.70 5.24 2.35
C CYS A 299 11.78 6.24 2.72
N HIS A 300 12.12 7.15 1.82
CA HIS A 300 13.01 8.26 2.13
C HIS A 300 12.22 9.56 2.22
N ILE A 301 12.48 10.31 3.30
CA ILE A 301 11.81 11.60 3.57
C ILE A 301 12.86 12.68 3.82
N SER A 302 12.61 13.87 3.32
CA SER A 302 13.34 15.08 3.69
C SER A 302 12.39 16.25 3.89
N SER A 303 12.82 17.28 4.60
CA SER A 303 12.08 18.52 4.74
C SER A 303 12.95 19.75 4.53
N THR A 304 12.33 20.83 4.08
CA THR A 304 12.97 22.15 3.92
C THR A 304 12.01 23.20 4.42
N VAL A 305 12.52 24.15 5.18
CA VAL A 305 11.76 25.31 5.68
C VAL A 305 12.38 26.57 5.08
N ASN A 306 11.54 27.42 4.55
CA ASN A 306 11.91 28.76 4.11
C ASN A 306 10.73 29.72 4.27
N ASP A 307 10.96 30.87 4.89
CA ASP A 307 10.00 31.96 5.02
C ASP A 307 8.60 31.50 5.50
N GLY A 308 8.58 30.71 6.59
CA GLY A 308 7.35 30.19 7.19
C GLY A 308 6.61 29.12 6.38
N GLN A 309 7.21 28.64 5.29
CA GLN A 309 6.71 27.52 4.51
C GLN A 309 7.54 26.27 4.78
N ILE A 310 6.88 25.13 4.88
CA ILE A 310 7.51 23.82 4.91
C ILE A 310 7.22 23.06 3.63
N VAL A 311 8.25 22.43 3.08
CA VAL A 311 8.13 21.42 2.03
C VAL A 311 8.64 20.10 2.57
N VAL A 312 7.85 19.05 2.46
CA VAL A 312 8.24 17.67 2.78
C VAL A 312 8.25 16.85 1.50
N ASN A 313 9.39 16.23 1.21
CA ASN A 313 9.53 15.31 0.09
C ASN A 313 9.55 13.88 0.59
N CYS A 314 8.77 13.01 -0.04
CA CYS A 314 8.69 11.59 0.28
C CYS A 314 8.81 10.76 -1.00
N ALA A 315 9.68 9.75 -0.96
CA ALA A 315 9.85 8.79 -2.07
C ALA A 315 9.65 7.36 -1.58
N ILE A 316 8.84 6.59 -2.30
CA ILE A 316 8.59 5.16 -2.06
C ILE A 316 8.49 4.39 -3.38
N ASP A 317 8.60 3.07 -3.33
CA ASP A 317 8.14 2.20 -4.42
C ASP A 317 6.62 1.99 -4.30
N ASN A 318 5.87 2.32 -5.35
CA ASN A 318 4.41 2.25 -5.35
C ASN A 318 3.85 0.82 -5.27
N LEU A 319 4.60 -0.18 -5.73
CA LEU A 319 4.19 -1.58 -5.70
C LEU A 319 4.71 -2.32 -4.45
N ILE A 320 5.76 -1.81 -3.80
CA ILE A 320 6.33 -2.45 -2.60
C ILE A 320 5.86 -1.69 -1.37
N LYS A 321 6.52 -0.62 -0.93
CA LYS A 321 6.10 0.13 0.27
C LYS A 321 4.67 0.64 0.16
N GLY A 322 4.28 1.11 -1.01
CA GLY A 322 2.93 1.59 -1.31
C GLY A 322 1.87 0.50 -1.49
N SER A 323 2.21 -0.80 -1.43
CA SER A 323 1.27 -1.89 -1.65
C SER A 323 1.78 -3.23 -1.10
N ALA A 324 2.36 -4.13 -1.93
CA ALA A 324 2.71 -5.50 -1.57
C ALA A 324 3.68 -5.58 -0.37
N GLY A 325 4.73 -4.77 -0.35
CA GLY A 325 5.69 -4.76 0.75
C GLY A 325 5.10 -4.23 2.05
N GLY A 326 4.32 -3.14 1.99
CA GLY A 326 3.56 -2.63 3.14
C GLY A 326 2.54 -3.66 3.65
N SER A 327 1.93 -4.43 2.75
CA SER A 327 1.02 -5.52 3.12
C SER A 327 1.75 -6.67 3.83
N ILE A 328 2.95 -7.04 3.37
CA ILE A 328 3.78 -8.06 4.04
C ILE A 328 4.26 -7.55 5.40
N GLN A 329 4.67 -6.28 5.50
CA GLN A 329 5.04 -5.66 6.76
C GLN A 329 3.89 -5.73 7.78
N TRP A 330 2.66 -5.44 7.37
CA TRP A 330 1.46 -5.63 8.18
C TRP A 330 1.24 -7.10 8.57
N MET A 331 1.35 -8.02 7.62
CA MET A 331 1.16 -9.44 7.91
C MET A 331 2.20 -9.96 8.90
N ASN A 332 3.45 -9.50 8.82
CA ASN A 332 4.48 -9.79 9.80
C ASN A 332 4.05 -9.37 11.20
N ARG A 333 3.52 -8.16 11.37
CA ARG A 333 2.99 -7.68 12.66
C ARG A 333 1.82 -8.52 13.15
N LEU A 334 0.89 -8.85 12.27
CA LEU A 334 -0.27 -9.69 12.62
C LEU A 334 0.16 -11.06 13.16
N TRP A 335 1.30 -11.58 12.72
CA TRP A 335 1.87 -12.86 13.17
C TRP A 335 2.95 -12.71 14.24
N ASN A 336 3.14 -11.51 14.80
CA ASN A 336 4.20 -11.19 15.77
C ASN A 336 5.61 -11.56 15.28
N LEU A 337 5.83 -11.44 13.97
CA LEU A 337 7.14 -11.56 13.34
C LEU A 337 7.81 -10.18 13.32
N PRO A 338 9.14 -10.09 13.28
CA PRO A 338 9.82 -8.82 12.98
C PRO A 338 9.31 -8.23 11.67
N GLU A 339 8.98 -6.94 11.65
CA GLU A 339 8.43 -6.26 10.47
C GLU A 339 9.33 -6.37 9.24
N THR A 340 10.62 -6.50 9.47
CA THR A 340 11.66 -6.62 8.44
C THR A 340 11.72 -7.99 7.75
N THR A 341 11.06 -9.01 8.32
CA THR A 341 11.13 -10.38 7.79
C THR A 341 10.71 -10.42 6.32
N GLY A 342 11.59 -10.92 5.45
CA GLY A 342 11.36 -11.02 4.01
C GLY A 342 11.39 -9.71 3.22
N LEU A 343 11.69 -8.55 3.87
CA LEU A 343 11.59 -7.22 3.26
C LEU A 343 12.90 -6.42 3.21
N MET A 344 14.03 -7.00 3.64
CA MET A 344 15.32 -6.29 3.75
C MET A 344 16.06 -6.10 2.42
N SER A 345 15.41 -6.33 1.28
CA SER A 345 16.01 -6.06 -0.02
C SER A 345 16.27 -4.56 -0.19
N ILE A 346 17.50 -4.19 -0.55
CA ILE A 346 17.87 -2.82 -0.89
C ILE A 346 17.38 -2.44 -2.30
N ALA A 347 17.29 -1.15 -2.55
CA ALA A 347 16.88 -0.63 -3.86
C ALA A 347 17.81 -1.08 -4.99
N SER A 348 17.25 -1.31 -6.18
CA SER A 348 17.98 -1.59 -7.41
C SER A 348 17.91 -0.36 -8.34
N PRO A 349 18.88 0.57 -8.25
CA PRO A 349 18.74 1.90 -8.85
C PRO A 349 18.88 1.94 -10.38
N TRP A 350 19.35 0.86 -10.98
CA TRP A 350 19.66 0.79 -12.43
C TRP A 350 18.61 0.01 -13.24
N VAL A 351 17.35 -0.01 -12.78
CA VAL A 351 16.19 -0.61 -13.45
C VAL A 351 15.30 0.41 -14.13
#